data_38cffc3af3bf02e57f10ae04c42da11c
#
_entry.id   38cffc3af3bf02e57f10ae04c42da11c
#
_cell.length_a   1.000
_cell.length_b   1.000
_cell.length_c   1.000
_cell.angle_alpha   90.00
_cell.angle_beta   90.00
_cell.angle_gamma   90.00
#
_symmetry.space_group_name_H-M   'P 1'
#
loop_
_entity.id
_entity.type
_entity.pdbx_description
1 polymer ?
#
loop_
_entity_poly.entity_id
_entity_poly.type
_entity_poly.pdbx_seq_one_letter_code
_entity_poly.pdbx_strand_id
1 'polypeptide(L)'
;TITDVGDGMNPNIERIIDLHPDAILLSPFENSGGYGRVEKLNVPIIECADYMETSSLGRAEWMRFYGLLFGKKAEADAMFASVERSYKDLQELVKPISFAPSVMCDLKTSSTWYTPGGNSTIARLYADAGANYIFREDTHSGSLPYPFEVIFEKGQQTDFWLIRYNQPIDKTYKELEKEFAPYAGFRAFKERNIYGCNTNRVPFYEETPFHPDWLLKDLIKIF
;
A
#
# COMPACT_ATOMS: atom_id res chain seq x y z
N THR A 1 -28.16 -5.72 1.64
CA THR A 1 -27.46 -6.94 2.04
C THR A 1 -26.23 -7.10 1.15
N ILE A 2 -25.07 -7.36 1.72
CA ILE A 2 -23.86 -7.67 0.95
C ILE A 2 -23.81 -9.19 0.79
N THR A 3 -23.57 -9.66 -0.43
CA THR A 3 -23.39 -11.07 -0.74
C THR A 3 -21.96 -11.34 -1.13
N ASP A 4 -21.32 -12.30 -0.47
CA ASP A 4 -19.98 -12.75 -0.80
C ASP A 4 -19.99 -13.52 -2.14
N VAL A 5 -19.19 -13.08 -3.10
CA VAL A 5 -19.05 -13.70 -4.43
C VAL A 5 -17.68 -14.34 -4.65
N GLY A 6 -16.93 -14.58 -3.56
CA GLY A 6 -15.56 -15.11 -3.59
C GLY A 6 -14.50 -14.02 -3.69
N ASP A 7 -13.26 -14.42 -3.90
CA ASP A 7 -12.15 -13.47 -4.07
C ASP A 7 -11.96 -13.08 -5.55
N GLY A 8 -11.26 -11.96 -5.77
CA GLY A 8 -11.05 -11.40 -7.11
C GLY A 8 -10.26 -12.30 -8.06
N MET A 9 -9.45 -13.23 -7.54
CA MET A 9 -8.68 -14.20 -8.34
C MET A 9 -9.49 -15.45 -8.70
N ASN A 10 -10.50 -15.76 -7.89
CA ASN A 10 -11.36 -16.94 -8.08
C ASN A 10 -12.82 -16.64 -7.72
N PRO A 11 -13.50 -15.77 -8.49
CA PRO A 11 -14.87 -15.35 -8.23
C PRO A 11 -15.86 -16.50 -8.41
N ASN A 12 -16.90 -16.52 -7.59
CA ASN A 12 -17.99 -17.49 -7.71
C ASN A 12 -18.97 -17.05 -8.81
N ILE A 13 -18.77 -17.60 -9.99
CA ILE A 13 -19.53 -17.24 -11.20
C ILE A 13 -21.03 -17.47 -11.04
N GLU A 14 -21.46 -18.58 -10.39
CA GLU A 14 -22.87 -18.89 -10.18
C GLU A 14 -23.55 -17.83 -9.31
N ARG A 15 -22.91 -17.43 -8.22
CA ARG A 15 -23.43 -16.35 -7.36
C ARG A 15 -23.50 -15.00 -8.08
N ILE A 16 -22.51 -14.70 -8.93
CA ILE A 16 -22.54 -13.46 -9.73
C ILE A 16 -23.73 -13.47 -10.68
N ILE A 17 -23.99 -14.59 -11.35
CA ILE A 17 -25.15 -14.76 -12.23
C ILE A 17 -26.46 -14.54 -11.45
N ASP A 18 -26.60 -15.17 -10.30
CA ASP A 18 -27.79 -15.07 -9.46
C ASP A 18 -28.09 -13.65 -8.97
N LEU A 19 -27.05 -12.83 -8.79
CA LEU A 19 -27.18 -11.44 -8.37
C LEU A 19 -27.64 -10.50 -9.48
N HIS A 20 -27.53 -10.89 -10.75
CA HIS A 20 -27.88 -10.06 -11.92
C HIS A 20 -27.28 -8.65 -11.83
N PRO A 21 -25.96 -8.49 -11.67
CA PRO A 21 -25.35 -7.18 -11.46
C PRO A 21 -25.40 -6.33 -12.73
N ASP A 22 -25.52 -5.01 -12.58
CA ASP A 22 -25.46 -4.05 -13.69
C ASP A 22 -24.03 -3.89 -14.24
N ALA A 23 -23.02 -4.11 -13.40
CA ALA A 23 -21.60 -4.09 -13.76
C ALA A 23 -20.77 -4.90 -12.76
N ILE A 24 -19.57 -5.26 -13.18
CA ILE A 24 -18.56 -5.94 -12.35
C ILE A 24 -17.33 -5.05 -12.30
N LEU A 25 -16.93 -4.61 -11.10
CA LEU A 25 -15.71 -3.84 -10.90
C LEU A 25 -14.56 -4.80 -10.59
N LEU A 26 -13.50 -4.78 -11.38
CA LEU A 26 -12.34 -5.65 -11.22
C LEU A 26 -11.05 -4.85 -11.34
N SER A 27 -10.05 -5.23 -10.58
CA SER A 27 -8.68 -4.73 -10.79
C SER A 27 -8.05 -5.47 -11.96
N PRO A 28 -7.43 -4.77 -12.92
CA PRO A 28 -6.65 -5.42 -13.98
C PRO A 28 -5.41 -6.08 -13.35
N PHE A 29 -5.13 -7.33 -13.73
CA PHE A 29 -3.89 -8.00 -13.34
C PHE A 29 -2.95 -8.04 -14.54
N GLU A 30 -1.75 -7.53 -14.40
CA GLU A 30 -0.70 -7.71 -15.40
C GLU A 30 -0.49 -9.21 -15.64
N ASN A 31 -0.49 -9.62 -16.90
CA ASN A 31 -0.30 -11.00 -17.35
C ASN A 31 -1.42 -12.00 -17.01
N SER A 32 -2.60 -11.57 -16.63
CA SER A 32 -3.72 -12.48 -16.35
C SER A 32 -4.35 -13.09 -17.62
N GLY A 33 -4.06 -12.54 -18.79
CA GLY A 33 -4.68 -13.01 -20.05
C GLY A 33 -6.17 -12.70 -20.19
N GLY A 34 -6.69 -11.74 -19.37
CA GLY A 34 -8.10 -11.36 -19.30
C GLY A 34 -8.78 -11.84 -18.01
N TYR A 35 -10.09 -11.63 -17.92
CA TYR A 35 -10.89 -11.95 -16.72
C TYR A 35 -11.54 -13.35 -16.79
N GLY A 36 -11.10 -14.18 -17.73
CA GLY A 36 -11.47 -15.59 -17.83
C GLY A 36 -12.97 -15.83 -17.95
N ARG A 37 -13.56 -16.52 -16.97
CA ARG A 37 -14.98 -16.90 -17.00
C ARG A 37 -15.93 -15.71 -16.79
N VAL A 38 -15.45 -14.63 -16.13
CA VAL A 38 -16.25 -13.43 -15.90
C VAL A 38 -16.60 -12.71 -17.21
N GLU A 39 -15.71 -12.69 -18.18
CA GLU A 39 -15.95 -12.08 -19.50
C GLU A 39 -17.12 -12.72 -20.26
N LYS A 40 -17.41 -14.01 -19.96
CA LYS A 40 -18.48 -14.76 -20.61
C LYS A 40 -19.86 -14.46 -20.05
N LEU A 41 -19.94 -13.67 -18.99
CA LEU A 41 -21.23 -13.33 -18.34
C LEU A 41 -22.03 -12.27 -19.10
N ASN A 42 -21.43 -11.62 -20.09
CA ASN A 42 -22.06 -10.53 -20.85
C ASN A 42 -22.55 -9.36 -19.96
N VAL A 43 -21.90 -9.16 -18.82
CA VAL A 43 -22.08 -8.04 -17.90
C VAL A 43 -20.92 -7.07 -18.10
N PRO A 44 -21.16 -5.74 -18.16
CA PRO A 44 -20.09 -4.76 -18.29
C PRO A 44 -19.02 -4.93 -17.21
N ILE A 45 -17.74 -4.99 -17.61
CA ILE A 45 -16.61 -4.99 -16.69
C ILE A 45 -16.03 -3.58 -16.66
N ILE A 46 -15.85 -3.07 -15.44
CA ILE A 46 -15.21 -1.77 -15.16
C ILE A 46 -13.86 -2.05 -14.53
N GLU A 47 -12.79 -1.71 -15.24
CA GLU A 47 -11.43 -1.88 -14.75
C GLU A 47 -11.07 -0.78 -13.76
N CYS A 48 -10.78 -1.18 -12.52
CA CYS A 48 -10.38 -0.30 -11.43
C CYS A 48 -8.87 -0.43 -11.19
N ALA A 49 -8.10 0.47 -11.79
CA ALA A 49 -6.63 0.43 -11.79
C ALA A 49 -6.00 1.40 -10.77
N ASP A 50 -6.68 1.70 -9.67
CA ASP A 50 -6.20 2.64 -8.65
C ASP A 50 -4.83 2.26 -8.06
N TYR A 51 -4.53 0.97 -7.97
CA TYR A 51 -3.24 0.49 -7.47
C TYR A 51 -2.05 0.79 -8.40
N MET A 52 -2.31 1.12 -9.67
CA MET A 52 -1.28 1.49 -10.65
C MET A 52 -0.89 2.97 -10.56
N GLU A 53 -1.63 3.77 -9.81
CA GLU A 53 -1.30 5.17 -9.58
C GLU A 53 0.05 5.31 -8.88
N THR A 54 0.82 6.29 -9.33
CA THR A 54 2.16 6.56 -8.81
C THR A 54 2.19 7.68 -7.76
N SER A 55 1.05 8.28 -7.43
CA SER A 55 0.91 9.27 -6.37
C SER A 55 -0.23 8.92 -5.42
N SER A 56 -0.04 9.24 -4.15
CA SER A 56 -1.05 8.98 -3.11
C SER A 56 -2.36 9.73 -3.36
N LEU A 57 -2.28 10.99 -3.78
CA LEU A 57 -3.47 11.78 -4.13
C LEU A 57 -4.13 11.31 -5.43
N GLY A 58 -3.34 10.90 -6.45
CA GLY A 58 -3.89 10.29 -7.67
C GLY A 58 -4.68 9.03 -7.34
N ARG A 59 -4.17 8.18 -6.45
CA ARG A 59 -4.90 7.00 -6.00
C ARG A 59 -6.17 7.37 -5.23
N ALA A 60 -6.11 8.33 -4.32
CA ALA A 60 -7.28 8.80 -3.58
C ALA A 60 -8.35 9.45 -4.48
N GLU A 61 -7.95 10.06 -5.59
CA GLU A 61 -8.89 10.68 -6.54
C GLU A 61 -9.87 9.66 -7.17
N TRP A 62 -9.54 8.37 -7.18
CA TRP A 62 -10.45 7.33 -7.63
C TRP A 62 -11.77 7.29 -6.86
N MET A 63 -11.83 7.86 -5.64
CA MET A 63 -13.11 8.05 -4.95
C MET A 63 -14.12 8.87 -5.76
N ARG A 64 -13.66 9.81 -6.60
CA ARG A 64 -14.52 10.61 -7.49
C ARG A 64 -15.12 9.75 -8.60
N PHE A 65 -14.31 8.83 -9.14
CA PHE A 65 -14.79 7.87 -10.13
C PHE A 65 -15.88 6.97 -9.54
N TYR A 66 -15.65 6.40 -8.37
CA TYR A 66 -16.67 5.60 -7.67
C TYR A 66 -17.90 6.44 -7.31
N GLY A 67 -17.71 7.66 -6.83
CA GLY A 67 -18.81 8.57 -6.57
C GLY A 67 -19.67 8.86 -7.79
N LEU A 68 -19.05 8.96 -8.96
CA LEU A 68 -19.77 9.13 -10.23
C LEU A 68 -20.60 7.89 -10.57
N LEU A 69 -20.02 6.69 -10.46
CA LEU A 69 -20.71 5.41 -10.74
C LEU A 69 -21.97 5.21 -9.87
N PHE A 70 -21.90 5.63 -8.61
CA PHE A 70 -23.00 5.44 -7.65
C PHE A 70 -23.89 6.69 -7.46
N GLY A 71 -23.77 7.71 -8.34
CA GLY A 71 -24.57 8.92 -8.24
C GLY A 71 -24.24 9.80 -7.01
N LYS A 72 -23.04 9.65 -6.43
CA LYS A 72 -22.56 10.32 -5.23
C LYS A 72 -21.44 11.34 -5.52
N LYS A 73 -21.44 11.90 -6.73
CA LYS A 73 -20.36 12.79 -7.20
C LYS A 73 -20.04 13.93 -6.23
N ALA A 74 -21.07 14.63 -5.75
CA ALA A 74 -20.85 15.80 -4.88
C ALA A 74 -20.24 15.41 -3.52
N GLU A 75 -20.66 14.26 -2.96
CA GLU A 75 -20.11 13.72 -1.72
C GLU A 75 -18.65 13.31 -1.91
N ALA A 76 -18.34 12.59 -2.99
CA ALA A 76 -16.98 12.14 -3.32
C ALA A 76 -16.03 13.32 -3.60
N ASP A 77 -16.50 14.36 -4.31
CA ASP A 77 -15.72 15.57 -4.55
C ASP A 77 -15.38 16.30 -3.23
N ALA A 78 -16.34 16.38 -2.31
CA ALA A 78 -16.12 17.01 -1.01
C ALA A 78 -15.13 16.19 -0.14
N MET A 79 -15.26 14.86 -0.16
CA MET A 79 -14.34 13.96 0.55
C MET A 79 -12.92 14.09 0.00
N PHE A 80 -12.75 14.02 -1.32
CA PHE A 80 -11.43 14.17 -1.93
C PHE A 80 -10.81 15.52 -1.62
N ALA A 81 -11.56 16.61 -1.72
CA ALA A 81 -11.07 17.96 -1.40
C ALA A 81 -10.60 18.08 0.05
N SER A 82 -11.23 17.36 0.97
CA SER A 82 -10.81 17.29 2.38
C SER A 82 -9.49 16.54 2.53
N VAL A 83 -9.38 15.36 1.91
CA VAL A 83 -8.16 14.53 1.93
C VAL A 83 -6.99 15.27 1.28
N GLU A 84 -7.22 15.88 0.11
CA GLU A 84 -6.20 16.64 -0.62
C GLU A 84 -5.65 17.80 0.22
N ARG A 85 -6.54 18.55 0.88
CA ARG A 85 -6.13 19.66 1.77
C ARG A 85 -5.30 19.13 2.94
N SER A 86 -5.81 18.13 3.67
CA SER A 86 -5.10 17.50 4.79
C SER A 86 -3.72 17.00 4.39
N TYR A 87 -3.62 16.33 3.24
CA TYR A 87 -2.36 15.81 2.71
C TYR A 87 -1.36 16.93 2.41
N LYS A 88 -1.80 17.98 1.70
CA LYS A 88 -0.96 19.14 1.37
C LYS A 88 -0.50 19.91 2.62
N ASP A 89 -1.39 20.10 3.59
CA ASP A 89 -1.03 20.76 4.86
C ASP A 89 0.05 19.97 5.61
N LEU A 90 -0.02 18.64 5.60
CA LEU A 90 1.00 17.77 6.17
C LEU A 90 2.35 17.86 5.44
N GLN A 91 2.34 17.89 4.10
CA GLN A 91 3.57 18.10 3.31
C GLN A 91 4.24 19.45 3.64
N GLU A 92 3.46 20.53 3.84
CA GLU A 92 4.02 21.84 4.24
C GLU A 92 4.71 21.80 5.61
N LEU A 93 4.28 20.95 6.54
CA LEU A 93 4.96 20.78 7.84
C LEU A 93 6.35 20.17 7.71
N VAL A 94 6.57 19.34 6.71
CA VAL A 94 7.83 18.62 6.50
C VAL A 94 8.86 19.47 5.73
N LYS A 95 8.42 20.33 4.83
CA LYS A 95 9.31 21.13 3.94
C LYS A 95 10.44 21.87 4.65
N PRO A 96 10.25 22.51 5.83
CA PRO A 96 11.33 23.21 6.51
C PRO A 96 12.33 22.30 7.23
N ILE A 97 12.08 20.99 7.29
CA ILE A 97 12.91 20.04 8.02
C ILE A 97 14.10 19.63 7.14
N SER A 98 15.32 19.98 7.57
CA SER A 98 16.55 19.67 6.82
C SER A 98 17.05 18.24 7.01
N PHE A 99 16.64 17.56 8.09
CA PHE A 99 17.02 16.17 8.37
C PHE A 99 16.04 15.23 7.68
N ALA A 100 16.54 14.30 6.87
CA ALA A 100 15.77 13.29 6.19
C ALA A 100 16.28 11.89 6.60
N PRO A 101 15.61 11.24 7.56
CA PRO A 101 16.03 9.92 8.02
C PRO A 101 15.91 8.87 6.91
N SER A 102 16.82 7.91 6.94
CA SER A 102 16.77 6.78 6.02
C SER A 102 15.74 5.73 6.46
N VAL A 103 14.99 5.21 5.49
CA VAL A 103 13.94 4.21 5.75
C VAL A 103 14.04 3.02 4.81
N MET A 104 13.84 1.83 5.38
CA MET A 104 13.60 0.59 4.67
C MET A 104 12.23 0.00 5.06
N CYS A 105 11.71 -0.94 4.27
CA CYS A 105 10.40 -1.51 4.58
C CYS A 105 10.27 -2.99 4.23
N ASP A 106 9.14 -3.54 4.72
CA ASP A 106 8.68 -4.91 4.54
C ASP A 106 9.57 -5.99 5.20
N LEU A 107 9.23 -7.24 5.00
CA LEU A 107 9.90 -8.41 5.55
C LEU A 107 10.21 -9.40 4.44
N LYS A 108 11.19 -10.24 4.69
CA LYS A 108 11.52 -11.37 3.81
C LYS A 108 10.37 -12.39 3.81
N THR A 109 9.94 -12.78 2.62
CA THR A 109 8.93 -13.85 2.41
C THR A 109 9.60 -15.03 1.75
N SER A 110 9.68 -16.15 2.45
CA SER A 110 10.45 -17.34 2.00
C SER A 110 11.91 -17.01 1.67
N SER A 111 12.34 -17.11 0.42
CA SER A 111 13.70 -16.76 -0.01
C SER A 111 13.87 -15.33 -0.49
N THR A 112 12.77 -14.59 -0.71
CA THR A 112 12.76 -13.30 -1.38
C THR A 112 12.26 -12.19 -0.46
N TRP A 113 12.86 -11.02 -0.59
CA TRP A 113 12.37 -9.80 0.03
C TRP A 113 11.69 -8.94 -1.03
N TYR A 114 10.39 -8.80 -0.93
CA TYR A 114 9.63 -7.91 -1.80
C TYR A 114 9.57 -6.51 -1.17
N THR A 115 10.00 -5.51 -1.93
CA THR A 115 10.02 -4.12 -1.47
C THR A 115 9.50 -3.19 -2.56
N PRO A 116 8.86 -2.06 -2.25
CA PRO A 116 8.36 -1.13 -3.26
C PRO A 116 9.47 -0.56 -4.14
N GLY A 117 9.22 -0.42 -5.42
CA GLY A 117 10.09 0.37 -6.30
C GLY A 117 10.08 1.85 -5.93
N GLY A 118 11.13 2.58 -6.31
CA GLY A 118 11.30 3.98 -5.95
C GLY A 118 10.25 4.93 -6.54
N ASN A 119 9.58 4.53 -7.62
CA ASN A 119 8.50 5.28 -8.23
C ASN A 119 7.09 4.79 -7.80
N SER A 120 7.01 3.96 -6.77
CA SER A 120 5.74 3.50 -6.21
C SER A 120 5.06 4.57 -5.35
N THR A 121 3.74 4.44 -5.17
CA THR A 121 2.96 5.30 -4.27
C THR A 121 3.53 5.32 -2.85
N ILE A 122 3.97 4.16 -2.32
CA ILE A 122 4.53 4.05 -0.98
C ILE A 122 5.89 4.73 -0.87
N ALA A 123 6.78 4.55 -1.86
CA ALA A 123 8.09 5.23 -1.85
C ALA A 123 7.94 6.75 -1.90
N ARG A 124 6.98 7.26 -2.69
CA ARG A 124 6.65 8.69 -2.73
C ARG A 124 6.07 9.18 -1.41
N LEU A 125 5.24 8.38 -0.75
CA LEU A 125 4.69 8.73 0.56
C LEU A 125 5.78 8.87 1.62
N TYR A 126 6.82 8.03 1.59
CA TYR A 126 7.99 8.19 2.46
C TYR A 126 8.73 9.50 2.18
N ALA A 127 8.89 9.87 0.91
CA ALA A 127 9.50 11.16 0.53
C ALA A 127 8.63 12.34 0.98
N ASP A 128 7.31 12.25 0.84
CA ASP A 128 6.35 13.26 1.30
C ASP A 128 6.36 13.41 2.83
N ALA A 129 6.69 12.34 3.56
CA ALA A 129 6.92 12.36 5.01
C ALA A 129 8.33 12.83 5.41
N GLY A 130 9.18 13.21 4.44
CA GLY A 130 10.54 13.71 4.69
C GLY A 130 11.61 12.65 4.85
N ALA A 131 11.35 11.38 4.51
CA ALA A 131 12.32 10.31 4.66
C ALA A 131 13.02 9.94 3.34
N ASN A 132 14.23 9.39 3.46
CA ASN A 132 15.02 8.86 2.36
C ASN A 132 14.85 7.34 2.26
N TYR A 133 14.04 6.90 1.33
CA TYR A 133 13.85 5.48 1.07
C TYR A 133 15.08 4.87 0.38
N ILE A 134 15.53 3.67 0.81
CA ILE A 134 16.77 3.04 0.33
C ILE A 134 16.77 2.70 -1.17
N PHE A 135 15.60 2.59 -1.80
CA PHE A 135 15.43 2.37 -3.23
C PHE A 135 14.79 3.56 -3.96
N ARG A 136 14.85 4.77 -3.43
CA ARG A 136 14.23 5.97 -4.03
C ARG A 136 14.70 6.27 -5.46
N GLU A 137 15.90 5.83 -5.85
CA GLU A 137 16.46 6.02 -7.20
C GLU A 137 15.94 4.94 -8.21
N ASP A 138 15.22 3.94 -7.74
CA ASP A 138 14.62 2.94 -8.60
C ASP A 138 13.41 3.54 -9.34
N THR A 139 13.28 3.21 -10.63
CA THR A 139 12.25 3.82 -11.50
C THR A 139 10.97 2.99 -11.61
N HIS A 140 10.93 1.79 -11.02
CA HIS A 140 9.74 0.94 -11.07
C HIS A 140 8.66 1.43 -10.08
N SER A 141 7.42 1.27 -10.46
CA SER A 141 6.25 1.56 -9.61
C SER A 141 5.75 0.35 -8.83
N GLY A 142 6.11 -0.87 -9.26
CA GLY A 142 5.70 -2.13 -8.65
C GLY A 142 6.63 -2.60 -7.53
N SER A 143 6.39 -3.82 -7.06
CA SER A 143 7.22 -4.51 -6.08
C SER A 143 8.48 -5.10 -6.73
N LEU A 144 9.62 -4.93 -6.09
CA LEU A 144 10.91 -5.44 -6.53
C LEU A 144 11.30 -6.66 -5.68
N PRO A 145 11.62 -7.80 -6.31
CA PRO A 145 12.13 -8.96 -5.61
C PRO A 145 13.65 -8.88 -5.45
N TYR A 146 14.13 -8.90 -4.21
CA TYR A 146 15.56 -8.93 -3.92
C TYR A 146 15.93 -10.09 -2.99
N PRO A 147 17.15 -10.64 -3.10
CA PRO A 147 17.71 -11.48 -2.04
C PRO A 147 18.05 -10.64 -0.82
N PHE A 148 18.15 -11.30 0.34
CA PHE A 148 18.45 -10.65 1.61
C PHE A 148 19.74 -9.81 1.57
N GLU A 149 20.76 -10.28 0.90
CA GLU A 149 22.08 -9.65 0.82
C GLU A 149 22.00 -8.25 0.22
N VAL A 150 21.18 -8.04 -0.81
CA VAL A 150 20.98 -6.72 -1.44
C VAL A 150 20.27 -5.77 -0.48
N ILE A 151 19.24 -6.26 0.21
CA ILE A 151 18.52 -5.46 1.22
C ILE A 151 19.45 -5.13 2.39
N PHE A 152 20.26 -6.09 2.83
CA PHE A 152 21.19 -5.88 3.93
C PHE A 152 22.29 -4.88 3.57
N GLU A 153 22.87 -4.99 2.38
CA GLU A 153 23.87 -4.04 1.89
C GLU A 153 23.35 -2.60 1.89
N LYS A 154 22.14 -2.39 1.38
CA LYS A 154 21.55 -1.03 1.29
C LYS A 154 20.92 -0.54 2.60
N GLY A 155 20.36 -1.44 3.39
CA GLY A 155 19.51 -1.12 4.53
C GLY A 155 20.15 -1.30 5.90
N GLN A 156 21.33 -1.93 6.02
CA GLN A 156 21.92 -2.26 7.33
C GLN A 156 22.12 -1.06 8.27
N GLN A 157 22.28 0.14 7.71
CA GLN A 157 22.51 1.40 8.47
C GLN A 157 21.30 2.34 8.45
N THR A 158 20.12 1.88 8.02
CA THR A 158 18.91 2.71 8.03
C THR A 158 18.49 3.08 9.44
N ASP A 159 17.94 4.31 9.55
CA ASP A 159 17.44 4.84 10.81
C ASP A 159 16.14 4.15 11.22
N PHE A 160 15.25 3.91 10.26
CA PHE A 160 13.92 3.33 10.48
C PHE A 160 13.65 2.14 9.59
N TRP A 161 12.87 1.19 10.13
CA TRP A 161 12.38 0.03 9.40
C TRP A 161 10.87 -0.12 9.59
N LEU A 162 10.10 0.01 8.52
CA LEU A 162 8.64 -0.08 8.52
C LEU A 162 8.21 -1.47 8.05
N ILE A 163 7.46 -2.20 8.86
CA ILE A 163 7.03 -3.56 8.51
C ILE A 163 5.50 -3.66 8.45
N ARG A 164 5.01 -4.45 7.49
CA ARG A 164 3.61 -4.84 7.40
C ARG A 164 3.50 -6.34 7.64
N TYR A 165 2.54 -6.74 8.44
CA TYR A 165 2.29 -8.14 8.75
C TYR A 165 0.81 -8.34 9.09
N ASN A 166 0.36 -9.60 9.06
CA ASN A 166 -1.02 -9.97 9.38
C ASN A 166 -1.01 -11.11 10.39
N GLN A 167 -1.33 -10.83 11.64
CA GLN A 167 -1.43 -11.83 12.71
C GLN A 167 -2.31 -11.33 13.87
N PRO A 168 -2.89 -12.23 14.70
CA PRO A 168 -3.83 -11.85 15.78
C PRO A 168 -3.25 -10.89 16.83
N ILE A 169 -1.96 -10.96 17.10
CA ILE A 169 -1.26 -10.14 18.09
C ILE A 169 -0.12 -9.36 17.42
N ASP A 170 0.31 -8.27 18.04
CA ASP A 170 1.38 -7.47 17.46
C ASP A 170 2.72 -8.21 17.52
N LYS A 171 3.48 -8.08 16.42
CA LYS A 171 4.78 -8.72 16.25
C LYS A 171 5.83 -8.11 17.18
N THR A 172 6.64 -8.96 17.78
CA THR A 172 7.70 -8.56 18.71
C THR A 172 9.08 -8.71 18.07
N TYR A 173 10.08 -8.00 18.59
CA TYR A 173 11.49 -8.15 18.19
C TYR A 173 12.00 -9.58 18.34
N LYS A 174 11.55 -10.28 19.38
CA LYS A 174 11.91 -11.69 19.62
C LYS A 174 11.35 -12.62 18.54
N GLU A 175 10.14 -12.35 18.05
CA GLU A 175 9.54 -13.08 16.93
C GLU A 175 10.29 -12.80 15.63
N LEU A 176 10.60 -11.53 15.33
CA LEU A 176 11.40 -11.16 14.17
C LEU A 176 12.75 -11.87 14.15
N GLU A 177 13.47 -11.88 15.27
CA GLU A 177 14.75 -12.57 15.40
C GLU A 177 14.62 -14.09 15.24
N LYS A 178 13.54 -14.68 15.77
CA LYS A 178 13.24 -16.11 15.63
C LYS A 178 12.87 -16.49 14.19
N GLU A 179 12.14 -15.63 13.49
CA GLU A 179 11.78 -15.84 12.08
C GLU A 179 13.00 -15.81 11.16
N PHE A 180 13.90 -14.87 11.41
CA PHE A 180 15.14 -14.76 10.64
C PHE A 180 16.21 -14.02 11.44
N ALA A 181 17.12 -14.76 12.07
CA ALA A 181 18.15 -14.20 12.94
C ALA A 181 18.99 -13.05 12.33
N PRO A 182 19.29 -13.01 11.01
CA PRO A 182 20.01 -11.91 10.40
C PRO A 182 19.32 -10.54 10.50
N TYR A 183 18.02 -10.46 10.82
CA TYR A 183 17.34 -9.19 11.09
C TYR A 183 17.99 -8.38 12.21
N ALA A 184 18.58 -9.06 13.21
CA ALA A 184 19.32 -8.42 14.30
C ALA A 184 20.60 -7.69 13.82
N GLY A 185 21.01 -7.90 12.58
CA GLY A 185 22.14 -7.17 11.95
C GLY A 185 21.82 -5.73 11.59
N PHE A 186 20.55 -5.39 11.34
CA PHE A 186 20.15 -4.03 10.96
C PHE A 186 20.26 -3.05 12.14
N ARG A 187 20.70 -1.81 11.84
CA ARG A 187 20.77 -0.73 12.83
C ARG A 187 19.39 -0.43 13.42
N ALA A 188 18.34 -0.31 12.58
CA ALA A 188 16.99 -0.07 13.04
C ALA A 188 16.45 -1.16 14.00
N PHE A 189 16.89 -2.41 13.85
CA PHE A 189 16.58 -3.48 14.81
C PHE A 189 17.27 -3.24 16.16
N LYS A 190 18.57 -2.96 16.14
CA LYS A 190 19.40 -2.74 17.34
C LYS A 190 18.93 -1.54 18.14
N GLU A 191 18.58 -0.46 17.46
CA GLU A 191 18.12 0.81 18.04
C GLU A 191 16.63 0.83 18.38
N ARG A 192 15.90 -0.27 18.12
CA ARG A 192 14.48 -0.37 18.39
C ARG A 192 13.61 0.59 17.54
N ASN A 193 14.05 0.91 16.33
CA ASN A 193 13.36 1.78 15.38
C ASN A 193 12.61 0.99 14.30
N ILE A 194 11.97 -0.13 14.69
CA ILE A 194 11.05 -0.87 13.82
C ILE A 194 9.61 -0.50 14.18
N TYR A 195 8.87 -0.04 13.20
CA TYR A 195 7.46 0.30 13.33
C TYR A 195 6.60 -0.65 12.50
N GLY A 196 5.64 -1.27 13.14
CA GLY A 196 4.81 -2.32 12.56
C GLY A 196 3.38 -1.87 12.29
N CYS A 197 2.88 -2.19 11.10
CA CYS A 197 1.46 -2.13 10.78
C CYS A 197 0.89 -3.55 10.75
N ASN A 198 0.03 -3.87 11.72
CA ASN A 198 -0.67 -5.15 11.78
C ASN A 198 -1.99 -5.05 11.02
N THR A 199 -2.00 -5.52 9.77
CA THR A 199 -3.18 -5.46 8.88
C THR A 199 -4.33 -6.38 9.29
N ASN A 200 -4.13 -7.22 10.30
CA ASN A 200 -5.22 -7.95 10.95
C ASN A 200 -6.06 -7.04 11.88
N ARG A 201 -5.47 -5.95 12.36
CA ARG A 201 -6.07 -5.06 13.36
C ARG A 201 -6.47 -3.69 12.79
N VAL A 202 -5.86 -3.28 11.69
CA VAL A 202 -6.14 -2.01 11.03
C VAL A 202 -6.45 -2.25 9.54
N PRO A 203 -7.47 -1.61 8.97
CA PRO A 203 -7.88 -1.79 7.58
C PRO A 203 -6.95 -1.00 6.62
N PHE A 204 -5.65 -1.35 6.65
CA PHE A 204 -4.60 -0.64 5.91
C PHE A 204 -4.87 -0.58 4.40
N TYR A 205 -5.28 -1.70 3.82
CA TYR A 205 -5.49 -1.81 2.37
C TYR A 205 -6.78 -1.16 1.91
N GLU A 206 -7.76 -1.05 2.79
CA GLU A 206 -9.06 -0.45 2.54
C GLU A 206 -9.04 1.07 2.73
N GLU A 207 -8.29 1.56 3.72
CA GLU A 207 -8.27 2.98 4.08
C GLU A 207 -7.16 3.77 3.35
N THR A 208 -5.96 3.23 3.26
CA THR A 208 -4.82 3.96 2.69
C THR A 208 -5.05 4.46 1.26
N PRO A 209 -5.74 3.74 0.36
CA PRO A 209 -6.05 4.24 -0.98
C PRO A 209 -6.84 5.54 -0.98
N PHE A 210 -7.77 5.70 -0.04
CA PHE A 210 -8.69 6.85 0.02
C PHE A 210 -8.29 7.89 1.06
N HIS A 211 -7.51 7.51 2.07
CA HIS A 211 -7.02 8.36 3.16
C HIS A 211 -5.49 8.29 3.31
N PRO A 212 -4.72 8.61 2.25
CA PRO A 212 -3.27 8.63 2.35
C PRO A 212 -2.75 9.70 3.33
N ASP A 213 -3.54 10.70 3.63
CA ASP A 213 -3.26 11.74 4.62
C ASP A 213 -3.13 11.17 6.05
N TRP A 214 -3.89 10.14 6.40
CA TRP A 214 -3.76 9.47 7.69
C TRP A 214 -2.41 8.75 7.82
N LEU A 215 -2.04 7.98 6.80
CA LEU A 215 -0.74 7.31 6.79
C LEU A 215 0.41 8.31 6.74
N LEU A 216 0.30 9.39 5.94
CA LEU A 216 1.29 10.46 5.91
C LEU A 216 1.49 11.08 7.29
N LYS A 217 0.41 11.38 8.00
CA LYS A 217 0.45 11.92 9.36
C LYS A 217 1.17 10.99 10.34
N ASP A 218 0.95 9.67 10.22
CA ASP A 218 1.60 8.71 11.11
C ASP A 218 3.08 8.55 10.76
N LEU A 219 3.45 8.57 9.48
CA LEU A 219 4.86 8.58 9.06
C LEU A 219 5.62 9.81 9.55
N ILE A 220 5.02 11.00 9.46
CA ILE A 220 5.61 12.25 9.97
C ILE A 220 5.87 12.20 11.48
N LYS A 221 5.06 11.48 12.25
CA LYS A 221 5.29 11.28 13.69
C LYS A 221 6.43 10.29 13.99
N ILE A 222 6.68 9.36 13.06
CA ILE A 222 7.74 8.36 13.19
C ILE A 222 9.09 8.97 12.83
N PHE A 223 9.15 9.79 11.80
CA PHE A 223 10.36 10.40 11.28
C PHE A 223 10.67 11.75 11.96
#